data_9276f7e76ae2ff6dd4f3677dc600b62e
#
_entry.id   9276f7e76ae2ff6dd4f3677dc600b62e
#
_cell.length_a   1.000
_cell.length_b   1.000
_cell.length_c   1.000
_cell.angle_alpha   90.00
_cell.angle_beta   90.00
_cell.angle_gamma   90.00
#
_symmetry.space_group_name_H-M   'P 1'
#
loop_
_entity.id
_entity.type
_entity.pdbx_description
1 polymer ?
#
loop_
_entity_poly.entity_id
_entity_poly.type
_entity_poly.pdbx_seq_one_letter_code
_entity_poly.pdbx_strand_id
1 'polypeptide(L)' 'MPRTLEELAVMLAKRDGLTFDEEMRTIKMAAADMEHAFYNGSLDEAEDILRTSLGLEPDYLDLFIF' A
#
# COMPACT_ATOMS: atom_id res chain seq x y z
N MET A 1 -8.78 -7.32 9.27
CA MET A 1 -8.18 -6.35 8.35
C MET A 1 -7.24 -5.43 9.12
N PRO A 2 -6.03 -5.15 8.62
CA PRO A 2 -5.11 -4.26 9.31
C PRO A 2 -5.65 -2.83 9.40
N ARG A 3 -5.27 -2.13 10.47
CA ARG A 3 -5.73 -0.76 10.72
C ARG A 3 -4.62 0.27 10.53
N THR A 4 -3.37 -0.19 10.46
CA THR A 4 -2.21 0.68 10.28
C THR A 4 -1.32 0.11 9.21
N LEU A 5 -0.39 0.94 8.70
CA LEU A 5 0.59 0.48 7.72
C LEU A 5 1.54 -0.55 8.34
N GLU A 6 1.84 -0.43 9.63
CA GLU A 6 2.68 -1.40 10.33
C GLU A 6 2.01 -2.77 10.39
N GLU A 7 0.71 -2.81 10.70
CA GLU A 7 -0.04 -4.06 10.71
C GLU A 7 -0.12 -4.64 9.31
N LEU A 8 -0.29 -3.81 8.30
CA LEU A 8 -0.27 -4.23 6.90
C LEU A 8 1.07 -4.85 6.56
N ALA A 9 2.17 -4.24 7.00
CA ALA A 9 3.50 -4.76 6.74
C ALA A 9 3.71 -6.14 7.34
N VAL A 10 3.20 -6.37 8.55
CA VAL A 10 3.27 -7.69 9.19
C VAL A 10 2.51 -8.73 8.36
N MET A 11 1.33 -8.38 7.89
CA MET A 11 0.52 -9.28 7.07
C MET A 11 1.22 -9.61 5.76
N LEU A 12 1.72 -8.60 5.07
CA LEU A 12 2.40 -8.78 3.78
C LEU A 12 3.72 -9.52 3.92
N ALA A 13 4.45 -9.30 5.01
CA ALA A 13 5.69 -10.01 5.26
C ALA A 13 5.45 -11.52 5.33
N LYS A 14 4.39 -11.92 5.99
CA LYS A 14 4.02 -13.34 6.06
C LYS A 14 3.60 -13.88 4.69
N ARG A 15 2.82 -13.10 3.95
CA ARG A 15 2.34 -13.50 2.63
C ARG A 15 3.48 -13.68 1.65
N ASP A 16 4.43 -12.74 1.64
CA ASP A 16 5.47 -12.65 0.63
C ASP A 16 6.79 -13.32 1.06
N GLY A 17 6.89 -13.74 2.31
CA GLY A 17 8.13 -14.35 2.81
C GLY A 17 9.27 -13.34 2.96
N LEU A 18 8.93 -12.08 3.22
CA LEU A 18 9.90 -11.00 3.38
C LEU A 18 9.94 -10.52 4.83
N THR A 19 10.94 -9.71 5.16
CA THR A 19 11.01 -9.11 6.49
C THR A 19 10.06 -7.93 6.60
N PHE A 20 9.76 -7.55 7.83
CA PHE A 20 8.95 -6.37 8.11
C PHE A 20 9.56 -5.11 7.47
N ASP A 21 10.88 -4.93 7.60
CA ASP A 21 11.57 -3.76 7.06
C ASP A 21 11.50 -3.70 5.54
N GLU A 22 11.61 -4.85 4.88
CA GLU A 22 11.49 -4.93 3.43
C GLU A 22 10.09 -4.52 2.97
N GLU A 23 9.06 -5.03 3.67
CA GLU A 23 7.68 -4.69 3.33
C GLU A 23 7.36 -3.23 3.62
N MET A 24 7.87 -2.69 4.74
CA MET A 24 7.66 -1.27 5.05
C MET A 24 8.27 -0.39 3.98
N ARG A 25 9.42 -0.76 3.45
CA ARG A 25 10.05 -0.01 2.37
C ARG A 25 9.17 -0.02 1.11
N THR A 26 8.67 -1.18 0.75
CA THR A 26 7.79 -1.33 -0.40
C THR A 26 6.49 -0.53 -0.21
N ILE A 27 5.90 -0.61 0.99
CA ILE A 27 4.69 0.13 1.32
C ILE A 27 4.92 1.64 1.21
N LYS A 28 6.05 2.13 1.72
CA LYS A 28 6.36 3.56 1.66
C LYS A 28 6.54 4.05 0.22
N MET A 29 7.16 3.24 -0.62
CA MET A 29 7.32 3.58 -2.03
C MET A 29 5.96 3.62 -2.74
N ALA A 30 5.13 2.62 -2.50
CA ALA A 30 3.79 2.59 -3.08
C ALA A 30 2.94 3.76 -2.56
N ALA A 31 3.06 4.08 -1.27
CA ALA A 31 2.33 5.20 -0.67
C ALA A 31 2.70 6.53 -1.32
N ALA A 32 3.98 6.73 -1.60
CA ALA A 32 4.43 7.96 -2.28
C ALA A 32 3.82 8.06 -3.67
N ASP A 33 3.80 6.96 -4.41
CA ASP A 33 3.21 6.93 -5.75
C ASP A 33 1.70 7.17 -5.69
N MET A 34 1.02 6.59 -4.72
CA MET A 34 -0.41 6.80 -4.53
C MET A 34 -0.73 8.23 -4.14
N GLU A 35 0.09 8.84 -3.27
CA GLU A 35 -0.08 10.24 -2.89
C GLU A 35 0.01 11.14 -4.11
N HIS A 36 0.97 10.88 -4.99
CA HIS A 36 1.10 11.63 -6.24
C HIS A 36 -0.14 11.48 -7.11
N ALA A 37 -0.68 10.28 -7.21
CA ALA A 37 -1.90 10.03 -7.96
C ALA A 37 -3.09 10.80 -7.37
N PHE A 38 -3.20 10.86 -6.04
CA PHE A 38 -4.24 11.64 -5.38
C PHE A 38 -4.16 13.13 -5.72
N TYR A 39 -2.95 13.68 -5.71
CA TYR A 39 -2.74 15.09 -6.06
C TYR A 39 -3.17 15.39 -7.50
N ASN A 40 -3.05 14.41 -8.38
CA ASN A 40 -3.47 14.55 -9.76
C ASN A 40 -4.97 14.25 -9.96
N GLY A 41 -5.67 13.97 -8.87
CA GLY A 41 -7.11 13.69 -8.91
C GLY A 41 -7.47 12.34 -9.52
N SER A 42 -6.54 11.39 -9.53
CA SER A 42 -6.75 10.08 -10.13
C SER A 42 -6.84 8.97 -9.08
N LEU A 43 -8.05 8.74 -8.59
CA LEU A 43 -8.31 7.65 -7.64
C LEU A 43 -8.06 6.29 -8.29
N ASP A 44 -8.44 6.16 -9.56
CA ASP A 44 -8.25 4.90 -10.30
C ASP A 44 -6.78 4.53 -10.40
N GLU A 45 -5.92 5.52 -10.63
CA GLU A 45 -4.48 5.30 -10.67
C GLU A 45 -3.93 4.85 -9.31
N ALA A 46 -4.42 5.45 -8.23
CA ALA A 46 -4.03 5.06 -6.88
C ALA A 46 -4.43 3.61 -6.59
N GLU A 47 -5.64 3.22 -6.97
CA GLU A 47 -6.10 1.83 -6.81
C GLU A 47 -5.25 0.87 -7.64
N ASP A 48 -4.87 1.27 -8.84
CA ASP A 48 -4.04 0.46 -9.71
C ASP A 48 -2.64 0.24 -9.10
N ILE A 49 -2.06 1.30 -8.53
CA ILE A 49 -0.78 1.21 -7.84
C ILE A 49 -0.88 0.23 -6.66
N LEU A 50 -1.94 0.33 -5.88
CA LEU A 50 -2.18 -0.56 -4.75
C LEU A 50 -2.21 -2.01 -5.19
N ARG A 51 -2.92 -2.30 -6.27
CA ARG A 51 -3.05 -3.64 -6.80
C ARG A 51 -1.75 -4.15 -7.39
N THR A 52 -1.08 -3.36 -8.21
CA THR A 52 0.11 -3.81 -8.93
C THR A 52 1.36 -3.85 -8.06
N SER A 53 1.50 -2.90 -7.14
CA SER A 53 2.68 -2.83 -6.27
C SER A 53 2.58 -3.71 -5.04
N LEU A 54 1.38 -3.84 -4.47
CA LEU A 54 1.19 -4.56 -3.21
C LEU A 54 0.26 -5.77 -3.34
N GLY A 55 -0.42 -5.92 -4.47
CA GLY A 55 -1.34 -7.03 -4.67
C GLY A 55 -2.55 -6.98 -3.75
N LEU A 56 -3.03 -5.79 -3.43
CA LEU A 56 -4.13 -5.57 -2.51
C LEU A 56 -5.39 -5.11 -3.22
N GLU A 57 -6.53 -5.41 -2.59
CA GLU A 57 -7.83 -4.95 -3.06
C GLU A 57 -8.01 -3.46 -2.77
N PRO A 58 -8.91 -2.78 -3.50
CA PRO A 58 -9.16 -1.35 -3.29
C PRO A 58 -9.56 -0.96 -1.88
N ASP A 59 -10.15 -1.89 -1.12
CA ASP A 59 -10.58 -1.65 0.26
C ASP A 59 -9.41 -1.20 1.15
N TYR A 60 -8.19 -1.59 0.81
CA TYR A 60 -7.00 -1.23 1.56
C TYR A 60 -6.57 0.22 1.33
N LEU A 61 -7.19 0.89 0.36
CA LEU A 61 -6.83 2.26 0.03
C LEU A 61 -7.03 3.21 1.21
N ASP A 62 -7.99 2.91 2.08
CA ASP A 62 -8.26 3.73 3.26
C ASP A 62 -7.05 3.87 4.18
N LEU A 63 -6.15 2.90 4.16
CA LEU A 63 -4.92 2.96 4.95
C LEU A 63 -3.93 3.99 4.41
N PHE A 64 -4.10 4.41 3.17
CA PHE A 64 -3.20 5.30 2.45
C PHE A 64 -3.80 6.68 2.20
N ILE A 65 -4.98 6.96 2.70
CA ILE A 65 -5.60 8.27 2.55
C ILE A 65 -4.91 9.25 3.51
N PHE A 66 -4.44 10.33 2.98
CA PHE A 66 -3.61 11.31 3.68
C PHE A 66 -4.38 12.58 4.02
#